data_d965450cc35ef9e19137eb9a2a344335
#
_entry.id   d965450cc35ef9e19137eb9a2a344335
#
_cell.length_a   1.000
_cell.length_b   1.000
_cell.length_c   1.000
_cell.angle_alpha   90.00
_cell.angle_beta   90.00
_cell.angle_gamma   90.00
#
_symmetry.space_group_name_H-M   'P 1'
#
loop_
_entity.id
_entity.type
_entity.pdbx_description
1 polymer ?
#
loop_
_entity_poly.entity_id
_entity_poly.type
_entity_poly.pdbx_seq_one_letter_code
_entity_poly.pdbx_strand_id
1 'polypeptide(L)'
;MHRVKVRVVEDALDANNTIARANRDDFDRAGVRVLNLMSAPGSGKTSLLERVLGDLGEVRPGVLEGDVQGSYDADRLASLHVPVTQLNTDPGFGGECHLDANMVRSAIPALSLDDIDLLVIENVGNLVCPAEFRVGEDARAMVSSVTELSLIHI
;
A
#
# COMPACT_ATOMS: atom_id res chain seq x y z
N MET A 1 -6.52 43.95 -1.35
CA MET A 1 -7.22 42.69 -1.08
C MET A 1 -6.18 41.55 -0.99
N HIS A 2 -5.76 41.16 0.19
CA HIS A 2 -4.79 40.09 0.37
C HIS A 2 -5.49 38.72 0.21
N ARG A 3 -5.18 38.00 -0.87
CA ARG A 3 -5.56 36.58 -1.00
C ARG A 3 -4.65 35.77 -0.11
N VAL A 4 -5.16 35.26 0.99
CA VAL A 4 -4.49 34.23 1.77
C VAL A 4 -4.67 32.92 0.99
N LYS A 5 -3.60 32.45 0.36
CA LYS A 5 -3.57 31.08 -0.17
C LYS A 5 -3.38 30.14 1.02
N VAL A 6 -4.41 29.42 1.38
CA VAL A 6 -4.29 28.35 2.37
C VAL A 6 -3.65 27.13 1.67
N ARG A 7 -2.43 26.79 2.05
CA ARG A 7 -1.66 25.64 1.49
C ARG A 7 -1.97 24.32 2.19
N VAL A 8 -3.24 24.06 2.47
CA VAL A 8 -3.65 22.90 3.27
C VAL A 8 -3.17 21.56 2.65
N VAL A 9 -3.14 21.47 1.32
CA VAL A 9 -2.72 20.23 0.63
C VAL A 9 -1.20 20.05 0.72
N GLU A 10 -0.42 21.12 0.55
CA GLU A 10 1.04 21.06 0.69
C GLU A 10 1.43 20.67 2.12
N ASP A 11 0.78 21.25 3.13
CA ASP A 11 1.06 20.93 4.53
C ASP A 11 0.70 19.47 4.89
N ALA A 12 -0.39 18.94 4.33
CA ALA A 12 -0.77 17.54 4.52
C ALA A 12 0.22 16.57 3.87
N LEU A 13 0.70 16.86 2.65
CA LEU A 13 1.71 16.05 1.98
C LEU A 13 3.07 16.12 2.70
N ASP A 14 3.46 17.27 3.21
CA ASP A 14 4.70 17.45 3.98
C ASP A 14 4.65 16.66 5.29
N ALA A 15 3.53 16.71 6.00
CA ALA A 15 3.31 15.91 7.22
C ALA A 15 3.37 14.41 6.91
N ASN A 16 2.71 13.97 5.84
CA ASN A 16 2.76 12.59 5.37
C ASN A 16 4.19 12.16 5.02
N ASN A 17 4.93 12.98 4.30
CA ASN A 17 6.31 12.67 3.90
C ASN A 17 7.25 12.56 5.11
N THR A 18 7.02 13.31 6.17
CA THR A 18 7.77 13.19 7.43
C THR A 18 7.55 11.82 8.08
N ILE A 19 6.30 11.36 8.14
CA ILE A 19 5.96 10.04 8.67
C ILE A 19 6.48 8.94 7.73
N ALA A 20 6.38 9.12 6.43
CA ALA A 20 6.89 8.16 5.45
C ALA A 20 8.41 7.95 5.59
N ARG A 21 9.18 9.01 5.85
CA ARG A 21 10.61 8.90 6.14
C ARG A 21 10.86 8.10 7.42
N ALA A 22 10.10 8.34 8.48
CA ALA A 22 10.22 7.57 9.72
C ALA A 22 9.89 6.08 9.50
N ASN A 23 8.88 5.77 8.70
CA ASN A 23 8.57 4.40 8.29
C ASN A 23 9.75 3.77 7.53
N ARG A 24 10.33 4.51 6.58
CA ARG A 24 11.49 4.04 5.82
C ARG A 24 12.67 3.71 6.74
N ASP A 25 12.95 4.55 7.72
CA ASP A 25 14.02 4.33 8.69
C ASP A 25 13.78 3.05 9.51
N ASP A 26 12.53 2.77 9.89
CA ASP A 26 12.18 1.55 10.62
C ASP A 26 12.35 0.29 9.74
N PHE A 27 11.93 0.34 8.49
CA PHE A 27 12.11 -0.75 7.53
C PHE A 27 13.59 -0.99 7.22
N ASP A 28 14.37 0.07 7.04
CA ASP A 28 15.82 -0.03 6.79
C ASP A 28 16.55 -0.66 7.97
N ARG A 29 16.20 -0.29 9.20
CA ARG A 29 16.76 -0.90 10.41
C ARG A 29 16.43 -2.38 10.54
N ALA A 30 15.24 -2.79 10.09
CA ALA A 30 14.84 -4.19 10.05
C ALA A 30 15.40 -4.96 8.84
N GLY A 31 16.02 -4.27 7.89
CA GLY A 31 16.51 -4.87 6.64
C GLY A 31 15.41 -5.28 5.65
N VAL A 32 14.22 -4.69 5.77
CA VAL A 32 13.05 -5.02 4.95
C VAL A 32 12.93 -4.09 3.75
N ARG A 33 12.82 -4.68 2.55
CA ARG A 33 12.46 -3.98 1.33
C ARG A 33 10.96 -3.81 1.24
N VAL A 34 10.51 -2.67 0.74
CA VAL A 34 9.07 -2.34 0.68
C VAL A 34 8.64 -1.94 -0.71
N LEU A 35 7.66 -2.66 -1.22
CA LEU A 35 6.99 -2.38 -2.49
C LEU A 35 5.57 -1.88 -2.23
N ASN A 36 5.25 -0.69 -2.72
CA ASN A 36 3.87 -0.17 -2.72
C ASN A 36 3.21 -0.54 -4.05
N LEU A 37 2.24 -1.45 -3.99
CA LEU A 37 1.53 -1.96 -5.16
C LEU A 37 0.19 -1.24 -5.31
N MET A 38 0.04 -0.52 -6.41
CA MET A 38 -1.14 0.25 -6.75
C MET A 38 -1.86 -0.37 -7.93
N SER A 39 -3.17 -0.26 -7.98
CA SER A 39 -3.97 -0.71 -9.11
C SER A 39 -5.32 -0.02 -9.18
N ALA A 40 -5.96 -0.05 -10.34
CA ALA A 40 -7.39 0.16 -10.42
C ALA A 40 -8.15 -1.06 -9.86
N PRO A 41 -9.41 -0.88 -9.40
CA PRO A 41 -10.23 -2.00 -8.94
C PRO A 41 -10.37 -3.08 -10.01
N GLY A 42 -10.23 -4.34 -9.62
CA GLY A 42 -10.44 -5.47 -10.54
C GLY A 42 -9.36 -5.68 -11.61
N SER A 43 -8.19 -5.05 -11.48
CA SER A 43 -7.09 -5.18 -12.46
C SER A 43 -6.29 -6.48 -12.38
N GLY A 44 -6.58 -7.35 -11.40
CA GLY A 44 -5.88 -8.62 -11.21
C GLY A 44 -4.69 -8.53 -10.25
N LYS A 45 -4.62 -7.53 -9.42
CA LYS A 45 -3.56 -7.29 -8.43
C LYS A 45 -3.34 -8.50 -7.51
N THR A 46 -4.40 -9.02 -6.89
CA THR A 46 -4.30 -10.16 -5.98
C THR A 46 -3.84 -11.43 -6.70
N SER A 47 -4.33 -11.69 -7.91
CA SER A 47 -3.90 -12.85 -8.71
C SER A 47 -2.43 -12.75 -9.12
N LEU A 48 -1.95 -11.53 -9.40
CA LEU A 48 -0.53 -11.28 -9.66
C LEU A 48 0.31 -11.55 -8.40
N LEU A 49 -0.13 -11.04 -7.26
CA LEU A 49 0.56 -11.25 -5.99
C LEU A 49 0.66 -12.73 -5.63
N GLU A 50 -0.43 -13.50 -5.72
CA GLU A 50 -0.39 -14.94 -5.46
C GLU A 50 0.69 -15.63 -6.28
N ARG A 51 0.78 -15.31 -7.56
CA ARG A 51 1.75 -15.94 -8.45
C ARG A 51 3.19 -15.52 -8.13
N VAL A 52 3.42 -14.24 -7.91
CA VAL A 52 4.75 -13.70 -7.60
C VAL A 52 5.24 -14.18 -6.24
N LEU A 53 4.40 -14.10 -5.21
CA LEU A 53 4.77 -14.50 -3.85
C LEU A 53 5.06 -15.99 -3.72
N GLY A 54 4.43 -16.82 -4.55
CA GLY A 54 4.72 -18.26 -4.63
C GLY A 54 6.06 -18.61 -5.28
N ASP A 55 6.72 -17.66 -5.95
CA ASP A 55 7.91 -17.90 -6.80
C ASP A 55 9.16 -17.12 -6.34
N LEU A 56 9.14 -16.54 -5.13
CA LEU A 56 10.23 -15.70 -4.59
C LEU A 56 11.45 -16.48 -4.07
N GLY A 57 11.43 -17.80 -4.12
CA GLY A 57 12.54 -18.63 -3.62
C GLY A 57 12.76 -18.47 -2.11
N GLU A 58 13.96 -18.05 -1.72
CA GLU A 58 14.33 -17.90 -0.30
C GLU A 58 13.91 -16.57 0.34
N VAL A 59 13.38 -15.63 -0.45
CA VAL A 59 12.90 -14.33 0.07
C VAL A 59 11.63 -14.54 0.87
N ARG A 60 11.61 -14.06 2.10
CA ARG A 60 10.46 -14.16 3.01
C ARG A 60 9.53 -12.96 2.81
N PRO A 61 8.40 -13.11 2.13
CA PRO A 61 7.47 -12.01 1.92
C PRO A 61 6.52 -11.82 3.11
N GLY A 62 6.03 -10.59 3.26
CA GLY A 62 4.86 -10.24 4.06
C GLY A 62 3.97 -9.31 3.25
N VAL A 63 2.69 -9.28 3.55
CA VAL A 63 1.71 -8.41 2.87
C VAL A 63 0.98 -7.55 3.89
N LEU A 64 0.94 -6.26 3.62
CA LEU A 64 0.06 -5.31 4.29
C LEU A 64 -1.07 -4.96 3.33
N GLU A 65 -2.27 -5.39 3.64
CA GLU A 65 -3.45 -5.19 2.80
C GLU A 65 -4.25 -3.97 3.27
N GLY A 66 -4.41 -3.01 2.37
CA GLY A 66 -5.18 -1.78 2.61
C GLY A 66 -6.55 -1.76 1.94
N ASP A 67 -6.93 -2.81 1.21
CA ASP A 67 -8.21 -2.85 0.52
C ASP A 67 -9.32 -3.35 1.47
N VAL A 68 -10.31 -2.49 1.72
CA VAL A 68 -11.41 -2.73 2.66
C VAL A 68 -12.41 -3.78 2.18
N GLN A 69 -12.34 -4.19 0.91
CA GLN A 69 -13.36 -5.06 0.32
C GLN A 69 -13.07 -6.57 0.42
N GLY A 70 -11.96 -6.95 1.02
CA GLY A 70 -11.52 -8.30 0.78
C GLY A 70 -10.94 -9.09 1.95
N SER A 71 -11.77 -9.54 2.92
CA SER A 71 -11.40 -10.76 3.66
C SER A 71 -11.10 -11.94 2.72
N TYR A 72 -11.71 -11.95 1.55
CA TYR A 72 -11.48 -12.96 0.51
C TYR A 72 -10.06 -12.92 -0.08
N ASP A 73 -9.52 -11.73 -0.33
CA ASP A 73 -8.16 -11.59 -0.85
C ASP A 73 -7.10 -11.89 0.20
N ALA A 74 -7.34 -11.49 1.46
CA ALA A 74 -6.49 -11.87 2.58
C ALA A 74 -6.46 -13.40 2.78
N ASP A 75 -7.60 -14.07 2.69
CA ASP A 75 -7.70 -15.53 2.79
C ASP A 75 -6.95 -16.23 1.64
N ARG A 76 -7.02 -15.68 0.42
CA ARG A 76 -6.27 -16.21 -0.73
C ARG A 76 -4.76 -16.11 -0.50
N LEU A 77 -4.27 -14.99 -0.04
CA LEU A 77 -2.85 -14.78 0.25
C LEU A 77 -2.38 -15.60 1.45
N ALA A 78 -3.21 -15.73 2.49
CA ALA A 78 -2.90 -16.56 3.65
C ALA A 78 -2.73 -18.05 3.30
N SER A 79 -3.40 -18.54 2.25
CA SER A 79 -3.22 -19.91 1.74
C SER A 79 -1.81 -20.20 1.24
N LEU A 80 -1.02 -19.16 0.90
CA LEU A 80 0.38 -19.27 0.50
C LEU A 80 1.36 -19.33 1.68
N HIS A 81 0.88 -19.35 2.92
CA HIS A 81 1.69 -19.27 4.15
C HIS A 81 2.50 -17.97 4.26
N VAL A 82 2.05 -16.92 3.62
CA VAL A 82 2.61 -15.57 3.69
C VAL A 82 1.90 -14.82 4.82
N PRO A 83 2.64 -14.17 5.75
CA PRO A 83 2.02 -13.30 6.74
C PRO A 83 1.25 -12.16 6.08
N VAL A 84 -0.03 -12.06 6.39
CA VAL A 84 -0.91 -10.98 5.90
C VAL A 84 -1.39 -10.16 7.08
N THR A 85 -1.12 -8.87 7.07
CA THR A 85 -1.68 -7.91 8.02
C THR A 85 -2.71 -7.06 7.28
N GLN A 86 -3.92 -7.01 7.80
CA GLN A 86 -4.99 -6.22 7.20
C GLN A 86 -5.17 -4.91 7.95
N LEU A 87 -5.16 -3.80 7.22
CA LEU A 87 -5.56 -2.50 7.75
C LEU A 87 -7.08 -2.34 7.57
N ASN A 88 -7.80 -2.42 8.66
CA ASN A 88 -9.22 -2.05 8.66
C ASN A 88 -9.33 -0.52 8.67
N THR A 89 -9.55 0.06 7.51
CA THR A 89 -10.05 1.43 7.42
C THR A 89 -11.53 1.37 7.71
N ASP A 90 -11.92 1.72 8.94
CA ASP A 90 -13.32 1.67 9.37
C ASP A 90 -14.21 2.52 8.43
N PRO A 91 -15.25 1.93 7.81
CA PRO A 91 -16.14 2.64 6.89
C PRO A 91 -16.97 3.77 7.55
N GLY A 92 -16.86 3.97 8.85
CA GLY A 92 -17.59 5.00 9.60
C GLY A 92 -17.25 6.44 9.23
N PHE A 93 -16.14 6.70 8.53
CA PHE A 93 -15.66 8.04 8.14
C PHE A 93 -15.43 8.21 6.64
N GLY A 94 -16.24 7.60 5.80
CA GLY A 94 -16.16 7.77 4.34
C GLY A 94 -14.87 7.19 3.76
N GLY A 95 -14.88 5.92 3.44
CA GLY A 95 -13.79 5.06 3.01
C GLY A 95 -12.57 5.76 2.43
N GLU A 96 -11.43 5.57 3.05
CA GLU A 96 -10.15 6.09 2.55
C GLU A 96 -9.87 5.53 1.16
N CYS A 97 -9.59 6.42 0.21
CA CYS A 97 -9.29 6.02 -1.17
C CYS A 97 -7.81 5.65 -1.38
N HIS A 98 -7.00 5.69 -0.32
CA HIS A 98 -5.56 5.38 -0.33
C HIS A 98 -5.07 5.04 1.07
N LEU A 99 -3.91 4.39 1.14
CA LEU A 99 -3.13 4.31 2.37
C LEU A 99 -2.19 5.50 2.45
N ASP A 100 -2.13 6.14 3.61
CA ASP A 100 -1.13 7.15 3.93
C ASP A 100 -0.02 6.59 4.84
N ALA A 101 1.00 7.40 5.09
CA ALA A 101 2.13 6.97 5.90
C ALA A 101 1.75 6.70 7.37
N ASN A 102 0.78 7.41 7.91
CA ASN A 102 0.33 7.22 9.29
C ASN A 102 -0.45 5.91 9.46
N MET A 103 -1.25 5.53 8.48
CA MET A 103 -1.93 4.24 8.47
C MET A 103 -0.93 3.09 8.43
N VAL A 104 0.07 3.15 7.54
CA VAL A 104 1.14 2.16 7.49
C VAL A 104 1.92 2.12 8.80
N ARG A 105 2.24 3.29 9.37
CA ARG A 105 2.93 3.37 10.67
C ARG A 105 2.16 2.66 11.78
N SER A 106 0.85 2.80 11.81
CA SER A 106 0.00 2.13 12.80
C SER A 106 0.03 0.60 12.69
N ALA A 107 0.32 0.09 11.50
CA ALA A 107 0.41 -1.35 11.24
C ALA A 107 1.79 -1.95 11.55
N ILE A 108 2.87 -1.14 11.58
CA ILE A 108 4.24 -1.64 11.77
C ILE A 108 4.38 -2.58 12.98
N PRO A 109 3.79 -2.30 14.16
CA PRO A 109 3.90 -3.21 15.31
C PRO A 109 3.30 -4.61 15.07
N ALA A 110 2.38 -4.75 14.12
CA ALA A 110 1.75 -6.02 13.77
C ALA A 110 2.47 -6.77 12.63
N LEU A 111 3.45 -6.13 11.99
CA LEU A 111 4.16 -6.65 10.82
C LEU A 111 5.38 -7.45 11.25
N SER A 112 5.52 -8.28 12.04
CA SER A 112 6.69 -9.15 12.34
C SER A 112 7.91 -8.91 11.44
N LEU A 113 8.46 -7.68 11.44
CA LEU A 113 9.49 -7.23 10.48
C LEU A 113 10.75 -8.10 10.51
N ASP A 114 11.06 -8.74 11.65
CA ASP A 114 12.21 -9.62 11.78
C ASP A 114 12.05 -10.95 11.02
N ASP A 115 10.82 -11.29 10.64
CA ASP A 115 10.49 -12.55 9.97
C ASP A 115 10.34 -12.42 8.45
N ILE A 116 10.44 -11.20 7.91
CA ILE A 116 10.27 -10.91 6.49
C ILE A 116 11.47 -10.15 5.91
N ASP A 117 11.70 -10.34 4.63
CA ASP A 117 12.73 -9.62 3.85
C ASP A 117 12.10 -8.63 2.87
N LEU A 118 10.86 -8.90 2.46
CA LEU A 118 10.08 -8.09 1.53
C LEU A 118 8.69 -7.85 2.10
N LEU A 119 8.30 -6.58 2.22
CA LEU A 119 6.93 -6.18 2.51
C LEU A 119 6.27 -5.66 1.23
N VAL A 120 5.17 -6.27 0.84
CA VAL A 120 4.30 -5.74 -0.20
C VAL A 120 3.12 -5.03 0.46
N ILE A 121 3.02 -3.73 0.23
CA ILE A 121 1.86 -2.94 0.64
C ILE A 121 0.88 -2.97 -0.53
N GLU A 122 -0.21 -3.70 -0.38
CA GLU A 122 -1.31 -3.71 -1.32
C GLU A 122 -2.22 -2.51 -1.04
N ASN A 123 -2.05 -1.46 -1.83
CA ASN A 123 -2.80 -0.22 -1.66
C ASN A 123 -4.27 -0.39 -2.07
N VAL A 124 -5.11 0.55 -1.65
CA VAL A 124 -6.52 0.56 -2.06
C VAL A 124 -6.64 0.63 -3.59
N GLY A 125 -7.66 -0.03 -4.15
CA GLY A 125 -7.91 -0.06 -5.59
C GLY A 125 -8.25 1.31 -6.17
N ASN A 126 -7.22 2.14 -6.41
CA ASN A 126 -7.29 3.50 -6.94
C ASN A 126 -5.92 3.86 -7.54
N LEU A 127 -5.90 4.59 -8.64
CA LEU A 127 -4.67 5.01 -9.32
C LEU A 127 -4.28 6.48 -9.07
N VAL A 128 -5.18 7.28 -8.53
CA VAL A 128 -4.96 8.72 -8.34
C VAL A 128 -4.40 9.03 -6.96
N CYS A 129 -5.19 8.80 -5.91
CA CYS A 129 -4.81 9.15 -4.55
C CYS A 129 -3.54 8.42 -4.05
N PRO A 130 -3.38 7.10 -4.25
CA PRO A 130 -2.18 6.40 -3.81
C PRO A 130 -0.89 6.89 -4.46
N ALA A 131 -0.96 7.48 -5.66
CA ALA A 131 0.20 7.99 -6.37
C ALA A 131 0.84 9.21 -5.68
N GLU A 132 0.07 9.99 -4.95
CA GLU A 132 0.53 11.21 -4.29
C GLU A 132 1.13 10.95 -2.90
N PHE A 133 0.67 9.93 -2.20
CA PHE A 133 1.06 9.66 -0.81
C PHE A 133 2.16 8.60 -0.72
N ARG A 134 3.34 9.01 -0.28
CA ARG A 134 4.41 8.08 0.09
C ARG A 134 4.07 7.42 1.43
N VAL A 135 4.47 6.15 1.55
CA VAL A 135 4.22 5.36 2.77
C VAL A 135 5.50 4.83 3.43
N GLY A 136 6.65 5.10 2.83
CA GLY A 136 7.96 4.62 3.27
C GLY A 136 8.50 3.49 2.38
N GLU A 137 7.93 3.33 1.20
CA GLU A 137 8.34 2.33 0.21
C GLU A 137 9.68 2.61 -0.45
N ASP A 138 10.41 1.55 -0.84
CA ASP A 138 11.59 1.62 -1.73
C ASP A 138 11.17 1.84 -3.18
N ALA A 139 10.09 1.17 -3.59
CA ALA A 139 9.60 1.21 -4.96
C ALA A 139 8.07 1.21 -4.99
N ARG A 140 7.54 1.71 -6.11
CA ARG A 140 6.12 1.66 -6.44
C ARG A 140 5.94 0.86 -7.72
N ALA A 141 4.91 0.03 -7.75
CA ALA A 141 4.46 -0.65 -8.95
C ALA A 141 2.98 -0.42 -9.17
N MET A 142 2.57 -0.40 -10.42
CA MET A 142 1.18 -0.22 -10.81
C MET A 142 0.75 -1.40 -11.66
N VAL A 143 -0.40 -1.99 -11.31
CA VAL A 143 -1.08 -2.99 -12.14
C VAL A 143 -2.24 -2.31 -12.83
N SER A 144 -2.25 -2.35 -14.15
CA SER A 144 -3.35 -1.84 -14.97
C SER A 144 -3.82 -2.89 -15.96
N SER A 145 -5.10 -2.89 -16.28
CA SER A 145 -5.67 -3.73 -17.33
C SER A 145 -5.83 -2.93 -18.63
N VAL A 146 -5.83 -3.62 -19.75
CA VAL A 146 -6.02 -2.99 -21.07
C VAL A 146 -7.39 -2.30 -21.18
N THR A 147 -8.40 -2.81 -20.49
CA THR A 147 -9.74 -2.23 -20.46
C THR A 147 -9.80 -0.88 -19.76
N GLU A 148 -8.94 -0.63 -18.78
CA GLU A 148 -8.86 0.65 -18.08
C GLU A 148 -8.21 1.73 -18.94
N LEU A 149 -7.22 1.36 -19.74
CA LEU A 149 -6.56 2.27 -20.68
C LEU A 149 -7.49 2.73 -21.79
N SER A 150 -8.50 1.94 -22.14
CA SER A 150 -9.48 2.32 -23.17
C SER A 150 -10.46 3.40 -22.70
N LEU A 151 -10.67 3.54 -21.39
CA LEU A 151 -11.52 4.58 -20.82
C LEU A 151 -10.84 5.96 -20.80
N ILE A 152 -9.54 6.02 -20.92
CA ILE A 152 -8.75 7.26 -20.94
C ILE A 152 -8.81 7.93 -22.32
N HIS A 153 -9.21 7.21 -23.36
CA HIS A 153 -9.30 7.69 -24.74
C HIS A 153 -10.70 8.20 -25.15
N ILE A 154 -11.60 8.29 -24.22
CA ILE A 154 -12.90 8.92 -24.40
C ILE A 154 -12.82 10.38 -23.90
#